data_9cdccad5a657a5703583bbb3306b7da6
#
_entry.id   9cdccad5a657a5703583bbb3306b7da6
#
_cell.length_a   1.000
_cell.length_b   1.000
_cell.length_c   1.000
_cell.angle_alpha   90.00
_cell.angle_beta   90.00
_cell.angle_gamma   90.00
#
_symmetry.space_group_name_H-M   'P 1'
#
loop_
_entity.id
_entity.type
_entity.pdbx_description
1 polymer ?
#
loop_
_entity_poly.entity_id
_entity_poly.type
_entity_poly.pdbx_seq_one_letter_code
_entity_poly.pdbx_strand_id
1 'polypeptide(L)'
;SFSTASQIVSIRDKIECVNGLAGQFECNEIDLMSFMDKTEIGGSNSTSLNDIWGWTDPQTNKEYALVGMSNGTSFVDISNPENPIYLGRLPTQTNNSTWRDLKVYQNHVFIVSEASGHGMQVFDLTQLRNISSPTTFSNTAYYSGFGNAHNIFINEDTGFAYAVGTSTCGGGLHIVDISTPSIPSKSACVSDPNTGRNGTGYSHDVQCVVYNGPDSDYVGKEICFGSNETNVWIADLNTKSEDSSGAKTIGLGSYDNYYTHQGWLTEDHKYFIVNDELDENSNAYNNTRTLIWNVEDLSNPVIETTYLGPTPSIDHNNYIIGDKVYMSHYTSGLRVLDISNISSPTESAFFDVYPSNNNTSFDGTWSNYPYYPSGVIAVTGIDEGLFVVNPKGNVQGEAPTVTYEVPTEGSVTLAWELIGDSTTRMNIYRDIEEGFSPGSSNFLASVDYPGIEFTDSNLDSSIFYYYKLAIETNGQLGPYSTEIKVKPIVAPNQAPTIDVPADVE
;
A
#
# COMPACT_ATOMS: atom_id res chain seq x y z
N SER A 1 -11.11 12.49 -39.21
CA SER A 1 -11.30 11.07 -38.95
C SER A 1 -10.95 10.83 -37.47
N PHE A 2 -11.97 10.70 -36.66
CA PHE A 2 -11.81 10.26 -35.27
C PHE A 2 -11.28 8.83 -35.31
N SER A 3 -10.05 8.62 -34.84
CA SER A 3 -9.56 7.33 -34.48
C SER A 3 -10.44 6.87 -33.30
N THR A 4 -11.29 5.89 -33.52
CA THR A 4 -11.93 5.16 -32.41
C THR A 4 -10.78 4.49 -31.67
N ALA A 5 -10.50 4.94 -30.43
CA ALA A 5 -9.65 4.20 -29.53
C ALA A 5 -10.18 2.76 -29.50
N SER A 6 -9.34 1.80 -29.81
CA SER A 6 -9.68 0.38 -29.77
C SER A 6 -10.06 0.08 -28.32
N GLN A 7 -11.30 -0.27 -28.07
CA GLN A 7 -11.74 -0.66 -26.73
C GLN A 7 -10.91 -1.87 -26.30
N ILE A 8 -10.16 -1.71 -25.21
CA ILE A 8 -9.33 -2.79 -24.68
C ILE A 8 -10.28 -3.86 -24.15
N VAL A 9 -10.16 -5.08 -24.66
CA VAL A 9 -10.96 -6.21 -24.18
C VAL A 9 -10.37 -6.70 -22.87
N SER A 10 -11.21 -7.01 -21.90
CA SER A 10 -10.79 -7.56 -20.62
C SER A 10 -9.90 -8.79 -20.78
N ILE A 11 -8.84 -8.84 -20.00
CA ILE A 11 -7.81 -9.88 -20.06
C ILE A 11 -7.93 -10.71 -18.78
N ARG A 12 -8.07 -12.00 -18.98
CA ARG A 12 -7.92 -13.03 -17.96
C ARG A 12 -6.72 -13.88 -18.39
N ASP A 13 -6.01 -14.43 -17.47
CA ASP A 13 -4.72 -15.08 -17.67
C ASP A 13 -3.54 -14.07 -17.81
N LYS A 14 -2.43 -14.47 -17.21
CA LYS A 14 -1.19 -13.70 -17.17
C LYS A 14 -0.62 -13.46 -18.59
N ILE A 15 -0.17 -12.23 -18.82
CA ILE A 15 0.67 -11.88 -19.98
C ILE A 15 2.02 -11.38 -19.46
N GLU A 16 3.07 -12.14 -19.74
CA GLU A 16 4.42 -11.77 -19.34
C GLU A 16 4.93 -10.55 -20.12
N CYS A 17 5.67 -9.69 -19.45
CA CYS A 17 6.43 -8.60 -20.07
C CYS A 17 7.66 -9.18 -20.80
N VAL A 18 7.58 -9.30 -22.10
CA VAL A 18 8.66 -9.87 -22.93
C VAL A 18 9.06 -8.85 -23.99
N ASN A 19 10.35 -8.55 -24.07
CA ASN A 19 10.90 -7.57 -25.01
C ASN A 19 10.22 -6.18 -24.94
N GLY A 20 9.84 -5.75 -23.71
CA GLY A 20 9.25 -4.46 -23.48
C GLY A 20 7.73 -4.37 -23.67
N LEU A 21 7.05 -5.50 -23.87
CA LEU A 21 5.60 -5.55 -24.08
C LEU A 21 4.93 -6.68 -23.28
N ALA A 22 3.81 -6.38 -22.64
CA ALA A 22 2.82 -7.33 -22.16
C ALA A 22 1.53 -7.16 -22.99
N GLY A 23 1.40 -7.94 -24.06
CA GLY A 23 0.36 -7.74 -25.06
C GLY A 23 0.55 -6.42 -25.82
N GLN A 24 -0.36 -5.46 -25.63
CA GLN A 24 -0.28 -4.12 -26.24
C GLN A 24 0.31 -3.05 -25.31
N PHE A 25 0.59 -3.40 -24.04
CA PHE A 25 1.05 -2.46 -23.01
C PHE A 25 2.59 -2.47 -22.97
N GLU A 26 3.20 -1.30 -23.00
CA GLU A 26 4.63 -1.16 -22.75
C GLU A 26 4.94 -1.48 -21.29
N CYS A 27 6.04 -2.16 -21.05
CA CYS A 27 6.41 -2.61 -19.71
C CYS A 27 7.91 -2.84 -19.57
N ASN A 28 8.38 -2.82 -18.34
CA ASN A 28 9.70 -3.29 -17.93
C ASN A 28 9.59 -3.93 -16.56
N GLU A 29 10.02 -5.20 -16.42
CA GLU A 29 10.04 -5.95 -15.17
C GLU A 29 8.68 -6.05 -14.44
N ILE A 30 7.55 -5.83 -15.12
CA ILE A 30 6.19 -5.98 -14.57
C ILE A 30 5.32 -6.76 -15.56
N ASP A 31 4.75 -7.86 -15.11
CA ASP A 31 3.80 -8.68 -15.86
C ASP A 31 2.36 -8.21 -15.65
N LEU A 32 1.50 -8.35 -16.66
CA LEU A 32 0.06 -8.18 -16.53
C LEU A 32 -0.57 -9.48 -16.03
N MET A 33 -1.22 -9.45 -14.87
CA MET A 33 -1.96 -10.60 -14.36
C MET A 33 -3.36 -10.65 -14.92
N SER A 34 -4.06 -9.50 -14.92
CA SER A 34 -5.38 -9.34 -15.53
C SER A 34 -5.72 -7.87 -15.75
N PHE A 35 -6.71 -7.66 -16.61
CA PHE A 35 -7.36 -6.37 -16.83
C PHE A 35 -8.89 -6.56 -16.85
N MET A 36 -9.60 -5.72 -16.11
CA MET A 36 -11.07 -5.62 -16.13
C MET A 36 -11.50 -4.26 -16.67
N ASP A 37 -12.22 -4.25 -17.78
CA ASP A 37 -12.87 -3.02 -18.27
C ASP A 37 -13.78 -2.42 -17.19
N LYS A 38 -13.87 -1.09 -17.14
CA LYS A 38 -14.69 -0.39 -16.14
C LYS A 38 -16.16 -0.82 -16.11
N THR A 39 -16.69 -1.34 -17.21
CA THR A 39 -18.07 -1.87 -17.25
C THR A 39 -18.22 -3.23 -16.56
N GLU A 40 -17.15 -4.02 -16.49
CA GLU A 40 -17.16 -5.31 -15.79
C GLU A 40 -17.08 -5.17 -14.27
N ILE A 41 -16.62 -4.02 -13.79
CA ILE A 41 -16.56 -3.71 -12.35
C ILE A 41 -17.70 -2.81 -11.87
N GLY A 42 -18.81 -2.79 -12.61
CA GLY A 42 -20.06 -2.09 -12.24
C GLY A 42 -20.13 -0.62 -12.64
N GLY A 43 -19.21 -0.16 -13.48
CA GLY A 43 -19.28 1.13 -14.16
C GLY A 43 -20.11 1.10 -15.44
N SER A 44 -19.98 2.16 -16.20
CA SER A 44 -20.57 2.33 -17.56
C SER A 44 -19.58 3.06 -18.45
N ASN A 45 -19.87 3.21 -19.72
CA ASN A 45 -19.02 3.97 -20.66
C ASN A 45 -18.80 5.44 -20.22
N SER A 46 -19.72 6.00 -19.44
CA SER A 46 -19.61 7.37 -18.90
C SER A 46 -19.04 7.43 -17.49
N THR A 47 -18.62 6.31 -16.93
CA THR A 47 -17.96 6.23 -15.62
C THR A 47 -16.46 6.41 -15.81
N SER A 48 -15.84 7.24 -15.00
CA SER A 48 -14.38 7.32 -14.87
C SER A 48 -13.97 6.69 -13.54
N LEU A 49 -12.83 5.99 -13.52
CA LEU A 49 -12.19 5.52 -12.32
C LEU A 49 -11.34 6.64 -11.72
N ASN A 50 -11.07 6.55 -10.43
CA ASN A 50 -10.21 7.46 -9.72
C ASN A 50 -9.35 6.69 -8.70
N ASP A 51 -9.30 7.10 -7.42
CA ASP A 51 -8.42 6.49 -6.47
C ASP A 51 -8.75 5.00 -6.19
N ILE A 52 -7.77 4.28 -5.71
CA ILE A 52 -7.86 2.87 -5.38
C ILE A 52 -7.19 2.61 -4.03
N TRP A 53 -7.77 1.73 -3.25
CA TRP A 53 -7.13 1.16 -2.08
C TRP A 53 -7.29 -0.35 -2.06
N GLY A 54 -6.53 -1.02 -1.22
CA GLY A 54 -6.62 -2.45 -1.04
C GLY A 54 -7.12 -2.83 0.34
N TRP A 55 -7.65 -4.03 0.45
CA TRP A 55 -7.95 -4.67 1.71
C TRP A 55 -7.59 -6.15 1.64
N THR A 56 -6.78 -6.61 2.60
CA THR A 56 -6.55 -8.04 2.82
C THR A 56 -7.38 -8.45 4.03
N ASP A 57 -8.30 -9.39 3.81
CA ASP A 57 -9.16 -9.88 4.89
C ASP A 57 -8.33 -10.68 5.91
N PRO A 58 -8.19 -10.22 7.15
CA PRO A 58 -7.38 -10.90 8.15
C PRO A 58 -7.90 -12.28 8.55
N GLN A 59 -9.15 -12.60 8.22
CA GLN A 59 -9.74 -13.90 8.52
C GLN A 59 -9.52 -14.93 7.41
N THR A 60 -9.55 -14.50 6.14
CA THR A 60 -9.52 -15.40 4.99
C THR A 60 -8.26 -15.28 4.16
N ASN A 61 -7.41 -14.28 4.42
CA ASN A 61 -6.26 -13.85 3.63
C ASN A 61 -6.61 -13.52 2.17
N LYS A 62 -7.89 -13.28 1.86
CA LYS A 62 -8.32 -12.82 0.56
C LYS A 62 -7.97 -11.36 0.36
N GLU A 63 -7.58 -11.03 -0.85
CA GLU A 63 -7.21 -9.68 -1.26
C GLU A 63 -8.29 -9.06 -2.14
N TYR A 64 -8.60 -7.79 -1.87
CA TYR A 64 -9.67 -7.07 -2.53
C TYR A 64 -9.18 -5.71 -3.03
N ALA A 65 -9.48 -5.39 -4.28
CA ALA A 65 -9.33 -4.04 -4.82
C ALA A 65 -10.61 -3.25 -4.56
N LEU A 66 -10.46 -2.08 -3.93
CA LEU A 66 -11.52 -1.13 -3.62
C LEU A 66 -11.36 0.03 -4.59
N VAL A 67 -12.15 0.05 -5.66
CA VAL A 67 -11.95 0.94 -6.80
C VAL A 67 -12.91 2.12 -6.73
N GLY A 68 -12.38 3.31 -6.53
CA GLY A 68 -13.15 4.55 -6.64
C GLY A 68 -13.60 4.80 -8.07
N MET A 69 -14.86 5.20 -8.21
CA MET A 69 -15.48 5.55 -9.49
C MET A 69 -16.26 6.85 -9.36
N SER A 70 -16.47 7.55 -10.46
CA SER A 70 -17.24 8.80 -10.44
C SER A 70 -18.66 8.63 -9.86
N ASN A 71 -19.23 7.43 -9.89
CA ASN A 71 -20.59 7.13 -9.44
C ASN A 71 -20.69 6.20 -8.22
N GLY A 72 -19.56 5.93 -7.52
CA GLY A 72 -19.52 5.08 -6.33
C GLY A 72 -18.17 4.40 -6.13
N THR A 73 -18.15 3.28 -5.43
CA THR A 73 -16.97 2.45 -5.18
C THR A 73 -17.27 1.01 -5.55
N SER A 74 -16.41 0.39 -6.34
CA SER A 74 -16.47 -1.01 -6.76
C SER A 74 -15.61 -1.88 -5.86
N PHE A 75 -16.02 -3.13 -5.65
CA PHE A 75 -15.31 -4.14 -4.87
C PHE A 75 -14.99 -5.34 -5.74
N VAL A 76 -13.72 -5.68 -5.85
CA VAL A 76 -13.22 -6.78 -6.68
C VAL A 76 -12.34 -7.70 -5.85
N ASP A 77 -12.67 -8.99 -5.78
CA ASP A 77 -11.81 -10.04 -5.20
C ASP A 77 -10.69 -10.33 -6.20
N ILE A 78 -9.46 -10.01 -5.83
CA ILE A 78 -8.24 -10.23 -6.63
C ILE A 78 -7.34 -11.34 -6.06
N SER A 79 -7.86 -12.15 -5.13
CA SER A 79 -7.11 -13.26 -4.52
C SER A 79 -6.58 -14.27 -5.53
N ASN A 80 -7.24 -14.38 -6.68
CA ASN A 80 -6.67 -14.95 -7.89
C ASN A 80 -6.41 -13.82 -8.89
N PRO A 81 -5.19 -13.28 -8.97
CA PRO A 81 -4.89 -12.10 -9.75
C PRO A 81 -5.09 -12.30 -11.26
N GLU A 82 -5.05 -13.55 -11.75
CA GLU A 82 -5.32 -13.86 -13.16
C GLU A 82 -6.81 -13.94 -13.48
N ASN A 83 -7.66 -14.11 -12.47
CA ASN A 83 -9.11 -14.20 -12.66
C ASN A 83 -9.89 -13.48 -11.54
N PRO A 84 -9.79 -12.14 -11.47
CA PRO A 84 -10.48 -11.34 -10.47
C PRO A 84 -11.99 -11.41 -10.62
N ILE A 85 -12.71 -11.24 -9.51
CA ILE A 85 -14.16 -11.40 -9.43
C ILE A 85 -14.79 -10.10 -8.92
N TYR A 86 -15.66 -9.49 -9.73
CA TYR A 86 -16.48 -8.36 -9.30
C TYR A 86 -17.54 -8.82 -8.28
N LEU A 87 -17.52 -8.21 -7.08
CA LEU A 87 -18.42 -8.57 -5.99
C LEU A 87 -19.63 -7.63 -5.86
N GLY A 88 -19.54 -6.44 -6.40
CA GLY A 88 -20.57 -5.44 -6.30
C GLY A 88 -20.05 -4.04 -6.04
N ARG A 89 -20.94 -3.11 -5.74
CA ARG A 89 -20.58 -1.70 -5.57
C ARG A 89 -21.38 -1.02 -4.46
N LEU A 90 -20.77 0.01 -3.86
CA LEU A 90 -21.43 0.99 -3.01
C LEU A 90 -21.69 2.25 -3.85
N PRO A 91 -22.95 2.64 -4.13
CA PRO A 91 -23.26 3.86 -4.86
C PRO A 91 -22.74 5.11 -4.14
N THR A 92 -22.47 6.18 -4.89
CA THR A 92 -22.12 7.48 -4.32
C THR A 92 -23.23 8.01 -3.41
N GLN A 93 -22.87 8.69 -2.33
CA GLN A 93 -23.84 9.24 -1.36
C GLN A 93 -24.73 10.32 -1.99
N THR A 94 -24.17 11.12 -2.90
CA THR A 94 -24.87 12.18 -3.59
C THR A 94 -24.59 12.13 -5.10
N ASN A 95 -24.27 13.25 -5.75
CA ASN A 95 -24.00 13.32 -7.18
C ASN A 95 -22.69 12.63 -7.56
N ASN A 96 -22.53 12.31 -8.83
CA ASN A 96 -21.27 11.85 -9.40
C ASN A 96 -20.18 12.92 -9.24
N SER A 97 -18.95 12.48 -9.05
CA SER A 97 -17.77 13.34 -9.01
C SER A 97 -16.57 12.59 -9.60
N THR A 98 -15.73 13.30 -10.32
CA THR A 98 -14.45 12.75 -10.79
C THR A 98 -13.51 12.43 -9.63
N TRP A 99 -13.57 13.22 -8.56
CA TRP A 99 -12.68 13.12 -7.40
C TRP A 99 -13.35 12.34 -6.28
N ARG A 100 -12.74 11.22 -5.96
CA ARG A 100 -13.12 10.33 -4.86
C ARG A 100 -11.86 9.66 -4.33
N ASP A 101 -11.71 9.65 -3.01
CA ASP A 101 -10.62 9.00 -2.31
C ASP A 101 -11.13 8.04 -1.23
N LEU A 102 -10.35 7.01 -0.91
CA LEU A 102 -10.74 5.96 0.02
C LEU A 102 -9.53 5.35 0.74
N LYS A 103 -9.70 5.08 2.04
CA LYS A 103 -8.71 4.41 2.86
C LYS A 103 -9.39 3.39 3.78
N VAL A 104 -8.63 2.44 4.30
CA VAL A 104 -9.14 1.34 5.13
C VAL A 104 -8.65 1.46 6.56
N TYR A 105 -9.52 1.13 7.51
CA TYR A 105 -9.19 0.96 8.92
C TYR A 105 -10.10 -0.11 9.55
N GLN A 106 -9.53 -1.05 10.28
CA GLN A 106 -10.25 -2.10 11.03
C GLN A 106 -11.39 -2.76 10.19
N ASN A 107 -11.08 -3.29 9.04
CA ASN A 107 -12.04 -3.93 8.13
C ASN A 107 -13.17 -2.99 7.63
N HIS A 108 -13.00 -1.69 7.69
CA HIS A 108 -13.94 -0.72 7.12
C HIS A 108 -13.23 0.18 6.11
N VAL A 109 -13.89 0.45 5.00
CA VAL A 109 -13.44 1.48 4.06
C VAL A 109 -14.18 2.79 4.37
N PHE A 110 -13.41 3.88 4.37
CA PHE A 110 -13.86 5.26 4.52
C PHE A 110 -13.68 5.97 3.19
N ILE A 111 -14.77 6.54 2.68
CA ILE A 111 -14.83 7.05 1.30
C ILE A 111 -15.30 8.49 1.34
N VAL A 112 -14.53 9.39 0.75
CA VAL A 112 -14.85 10.80 0.58
C VAL A 112 -15.00 11.14 -0.91
N SER A 113 -15.58 12.31 -1.21
CA SER A 113 -15.71 12.82 -2.57
C SER A 113 -15.91 14.33 -2.57
N GLU A 114 -15.54 14.98 -3.66
CA GLU A 114 -15.84 16.39 -3.87
C GLU A 114 -17.30 16.70 -4.24
N ALA A 115 -18.12 15.67 -4.44
CA ALA A 115 -19.56 15.87 -4.66
C ALA A 115 -20.20 16.62 -3.49
N SER A 116 -20.94 17.68 -3.79
CA SER A 116 -21.61 18.50 -2.76
C SER A 116 -22.51 17.64 -1.86
N GLY A 117 -22.34 17.79 -0.55
CA GLY A 117 -23.09 17.04 0.45
C GLY A 117 -22.74 15.56 0.58
N HIS A 118 -21.63 15.12 -0.03
CA HIS A 118 -21.21 13.71 0.02
C HIS A 118 -20.82 13.25 1.43
N GLY A 119 -20.11 14.08 2.19
CA GLY A 119 -19.58 13.69 3.49
C GLY A 119 -18.60 12.50 3.39
N MET A 120 -18.61 11.61 4.38
CA MET A 120 -17.80 10.39 4.38
C MET A 120 -18.70 9.15 4.55
N GLN A 121 -18.69 8.27 3.56
CA GLN A 121 -19.32 6.96 3.64
C GLN A 121 -18.40 6.00 4.38
N VAL A 122 -18.96 5.12 5.20
CA VAL A 122 -18.25 4.00 5.85
C VAL A 122 -18.92 2.71 5.47
N PHE A 123 -18.13 1.72 5.05
CA PHE A 123 -18.63 0.41 4.68
C PHE A 123 -17.80 -0.70 5.34
N ASP A 124 -18.49 -1.64 5.98
CA ASP A 124 -17.89 -2.82 6.59
C ASP A 124 -17.53 -3.86 5.52
N LEU A 125 -16.23 -4.02 5.25
CA LEU A 125 -15.67 -4.89 4.23
C LEU A 125 -15.91 -6.38 4.52
N THR A 126 -16.20 -6.77 5.75
CA THR A 126 -16.54 -8.16 6.08
C THR A 126 -17.81 -8.63 5.36
N GLN A 127 -18.65 -7.70 4.89
CA GLN A 127 -19.81 -8.00 4.05
C GLN A 127 -19.43 -8.54 2.66
N LEU A 128 -18.18 -8.37 2.23
CA LEU A 128 -17.66 -8.94 0.97
C LEU A 128 -17.43 -10.46 1.06
N ARG A 129 -17.34 -10.99 2.27
CA ARG A 129 -17.25 -12.44 2.47
C ARG A 129 -18.51 -13.13 1.98
N ASN A 130 -18.37 -14.27 1.33
CA ASN A 130 -19.48 -15.12 0.89
C ASN A 130 -20.43 -14.48 -0.15
N ILE A 131 -20.00 -13.46 -0.88
CA ILE A 131 -20.75 -12.91 -2.01
C ILE A 131 -20.71 -13.90 -3.17
N SER A 132 -21.88 -14.36 -3.60
CA SER A 132 -22.04 -15.32 -4.70
C SER A 132 -22.46 -14.69 -6.03
N SER A 133 -22.89 -13.43 -6.00
CA SER A 133 -23.25 -12.64 -7.18
C SER A 133 -23.14 -11.14 -6.87
N PRO A 134 -22.82 -10.29 -7.87
CA PRO A 134 -22.67 -8.86 -7.66
C PRO A 134 -23.83 -8.21 -6.94
N THR A 135 -23.52 -7.42 -5.90
CA THR A 135 -24.48 -6.83 -4.98
C THR A 135 -24.37 -5.30 -4.97
N THR A 136 -25.47 -4.59 -4.87
CA THR A 136 -25.48 -3.17 -4.55
C THR A 136 -25.55 -3.03 -3.04
N PHE A 137 -24.46 -2.49 -2.44
CA PHE A 137 -24.34 -2.34 -1.00
C PHE A 137 -24.91 -1.00 -0.50
N SER A 138 -25.02 -0.88 0.81
CA SER A 138 -25.41 0.36 1.51
C SER A 138 -24.36 0.69 2.57
N ASN A 139 -24.24 1.97 2.95
CA ASN A 139 -23.34 2.40 4.01
C ASN A 139 -23.58 1.61 5.30
N THR A 140 -22.52 1.25 5.99
CA THR A 140 -22.56 0.78 7.39
C THR A 140 -22.75 1.97 8.34
N ALA A 141 -22.06 3.07 8.04
CA ALA A 141 -22.20 4.34 8.73
C ALA A 141 -22.01 5.51 7.75
N TYR A 142 -22.35 6.71 8.20
CA TYR A 142 -22.19 7.93 7.42
C TYR A 142 -21.84 9.11 8.32
N TYR A 143 -20.83 9.88 7.94
CA TYR A 143 -20.42 11.09 8.64
C TYR A 143 -20.68 12.31 7.76
N SER A 144 -21.46 13.27 8.29
CA SER A 144 -21.88 14.50 7.58
C SER A 144 -21.24 15.77 8.14
N GLY A 145 -20.15 15.64 8.91
CA GLY A 145 -19.48 16.79 9.54
C GLY A 145 -18.78 17.75 8.58
N PHE A 146 -18.60 17.34 7.32
CA PHE A 146 -18.19 18.19 6.18
C PHE A 146 -19.08 17.88 4.98
N GLY A 147 -19.19 18.85 4.04
CA GLY A 147 -20.05 18.69 2.86
C GLY A 147 -19.40 17.93 1.71
N ASN A 148 -18.09 18.06 1.57
CA ASN A 148 -17.24 17.39 0.57
C ASN A 148 -15.80 17.36 1.09
N ALA A 149 -14.98 16.49 0.51
CA ALA A 149 -13.54 16.42 0.74
C ALA A 149 -12.84 15.99 -0.55
N HIS A 150 -11.60 16.44 -0.73
CA HIS A 150 -10.76 16.05 -1.86
C HIS A 150 -10.11 14.69 -1.59
N ASN A 151 -9.32 14.59 -0.52
CA ASN A 151 -8.63 13.36 -0.11
C ASN A 151 -8.90 12.99 1.35
N ILE A 152 -8.56 11.77 1.72
CA ILE A 152 -8.59 11.26 3.08
C ILE A 152 -7.33 10.44 3.36
N PHE A 153 -6.70 10.68 4.50
CA PHE A 153 -5.67 9.83 5.06
C PHE A 153 -6.15 9.24 6.40
N ILE A 154 -5.71 8.04 6.74
CA ILE A 154 -6.00 7.40 8.02
C ILE A 154 -4.69 6.99 8.69
N ASN A 155 -4.47 7.46 9.92
CA ASN A 155 -3.44 6.92 10.79
C ASN A 155 -4.03 5.73 11.55
N GLU A 156 -3.66 4.53 11.13
CA GLU A 156 -4.19 3.29 11.70
C GLU A 156 -3.73 3.08 13.16
N ASP A 157 -2.55 3.59 13.55
CA ASP A 157 -2.03 3.47 14.91
C ASP A 157 -2.87 4.27 15.92
N THR A 158 -3.45 5.38 15.49
CA THR A 158 -4.17 6.30 16.38
C THR A 158 -5.69 6.27 16.19
N GLY A 159 -6.18 5.70 15.08
CA GLY A 159 -7.60 5.62 14.76
C GLY A 159 -8.22 6.97 14.41
N PHE A 160 -7.45 7.87 13.77
CA PHE A 160 -7.95 9.14 13.25
C PHE A 160 -7.90 9.18 11.73
N ALA A 161 -8.96 9.71 11.13
CA ALA A 161 -9.03 10.06 9.74
C ALA A 161 -8.84 11.57 9.54
N TYR A 162 -8.08 11.95 8.54
CA TYR A 162 -7.75 13.32 8.16
C TYR A 162 -8.35 13.57 6.78
N ALA A 163 -9.53 14.19 6.74
CA ALA A 163 -10.14 14.61 5.49
C ALA A 163 -9.61 16.01 5.12
N VAL A 164 -9.10 16.16 3.90
CA VAL A 164 -8.49 17.40 3.40
C VAL A 164 -9.24 17.91 2.16
N GLY A 165 -9.00 19.19 1.80
CA GLY A 165 -9.77 19.82 0.73
C GLY A 165 -11.26 19.89 1.04
N THR A 166 -11.62 19.96 2.34
CA THR A 166 -13.03 19.93 2.75
C THR A 166 -13.66 21.33 2.66
N SER A 167 -14.99 21.40 2.64
CA SER A 167 -15.75 22.65 2.76
C SER A 167 -15.65 23.28 4.16
N THR A 168 -14.93 22.64 5.09
CA THR A 168 -14.68 23.09 6.46
C THR A 168 -13.18 23.28 6.70
N CYS A 169 -12.79 23.75 7.88
CA CYS A 169 -11.38 23.84 8.29
C CYS A 169 -10.48 24.66 7.35
N GLY A 170 -11.03 25.59 6.56
CA GLY A 170 -10.27 26.32 5.55
C GLY A 170 -9.74 25.45 4.39
N GLY A 171 -10.23 24.22 4.25
CA GLY A 171 -9.68 23.22 3.32
C GLY A 171 -8.49 22.44 3.89
N GLY A 172 -8.02 22.77 5.08
CA GLY A 172 -7.03 22.00 5.82
C GLY A 172 -7.61 20.71 6.41
N LEU A 173 -7.05 20.23 7.51
CA LEU A 173 -7.40 18.94 8.08
C LEU A 173 -8.70 19.01 8.90
N HIS A 174 -9.72 18.33 8.43
CA HIS A 174 -10.89 17.97 9.22
C HIS A 174 -10.65 16.58 9.85
N ILE A 175 -10.34 16.58 11.14
CA ILE A 175 -9.92 15.38 11.87
C ILE A 175 -11.15 14.68 12.44
N VAL A 176 -11.30 13.39 12.15
CA VAL A 176 -12.41 12.55 12.58
C VAL A 176 -11.85 11.37 13.39
N ASP A 177 -12.38 11.20 14.61
CA ASP A 177 -12.15 9.99 15.41
C ASP A 177 -12.95 8.84 14.79
N ILE A 178 -12.25 7.80 14.36
CA ILE A 178 -12.80 6.58 13.75
C ILE A 178 -12.41 5.33 14.55
N SER A 179 -11.93 5.49 15.79
CA SER A 179 -11.59 4.35 16.68
C SER A 179 -12.75 3.36 16.83
N THR A 180 -13.98 3.85 16.66
CA THR A 180 -15.16 3.01 16.44
C THR A 180 -15.71 3.30 15.04
N PRO A 181 -15.35 2.49 14.01
CA PRO A 181 -15.66 2.78 12.60
C PRO A 181 -17.14 3.07 12.30
N SER A 182 -18.05 2.44 13.04
CA SER A 182 -19.50 2.63 12.87
C SER A 182 -20.05 3.93 13.51
N ILE A 183 -19.24 4.68 14.26
CA ILE A 183 -19.65 5.90 14.97
C ILE A 183 -18.57 6.98 14.82
N PRO A 184 -18.24 7.41 13.58
CA PRO A 184 -17.25 8.45 13.38
C PRO A 184 -17.69 9.78 13.97
N SER A 185 -16.78 10.51 14.63
CA SER A 185 -17.08 11.78 15.27
C SER A 185 -16.00 12.83 15.03
N LYS A 186 -16.41 14.12 14.91
CA LYS A 186 -15.45 15.22 14.74
C LYS A 186 -14.52 15.30 15.96
N SER A 187 -13.23 15.40 15.71
CA SER A 187 -12.20 15.66 16.73
C SER A 187 -11.74 17.12 16.69
N ALA A 188 -11.18 17.58 15.56
CA ALA A 188 -10.64 18.94 15.43
C ALA A 188 -10.65 19.44 13.98
N CYS A 189 -10.41 20.75 13.82
CA CYS A 189 -10.01 21.40 12.57
C CYS A 189 -8.60 21.98 12.73
N VAL A 190 -7.70 21.72 11.77
CA VAL A 190 -6.34 22.29 11.78
C VAL A 190 -5.97 22.80 10.38
N SER A 191 -5.45 24.03 10.31
CA SER A 191 -4.95 24.63 9.09
C SER A 191 -3.87 25.67 9.39
N ASP A 192 -3.03 25.97 8.39
CA ASP A 192 -2.03 27.04 8.48
C ASP A 192 -2.28 28.07 7.38
N PRO A 193 -2.63 29.32 7.72
CA PRO A 193 -2.90 30.36 6.74
C PRO A 193 -1.66 30.80 5.94
N ASN A 194 -0.47 30.31 6.26
CA ASN A 194 0.75 30.51 5.46
C ASN A 194 0.89 29.47 4.34
N THR A 195 -0.05 28.54 4.21
CA THR A 195 -0.06 27.46 3.22
C THR A 195 -1.30 27.54 2.32
N GLY A 196 -1.29 26.77 1.24
CA GLY A 196 -2.35 26.77 0.24
C GLY A 196 -2.36 28.03 -0.61
N ARG A 197 -2.94 27.96 -1.80
CA ARG A 197 -3.07 29.11 -2.69
C ARG A 197 -3.85 30.23 -2.03
N ASN A 198 -3.30 31.42 -2.09
CA ASN A 198 -3.87 32.64 -1.47
C ASN A 198 -3.97 32.60 0.06
N GLY A 199 -3.18 31.79 0.74
CA GLY A 199 -3.17 31.74 2.20
C GLY A 199 -4.47 31.21 2.80
N THR A 200 -5.06 30.20 2.18
CA THR A 200 -6.31 29.57 2.64
C THR A 200 -6.12 28.52 3.71
N GLY A 201 -4.88 27.99 3.85
CA GLY A 201 -4.61 26.82 4.70
C GLY A 201 -5.08 25.52 4.09
N TYR A 202 -5.35 25.51 2.79
CA TYR A 202 -5.78 24.33 2.04
C TYR A 202 -4.68 23.27 2.00
N SER A 203 -5.03 22.03 2.31
CA SER A 203 -4.19 20.84 2.07
C SER A 203 -4.85 20.02 0.97
N HIS A 204 -4.07 19.68 -0.05
CA HIS A 204 -4.52 18.81 -1.13
C HIS A 204 -4.47 17.35 -0.70
N ASP A 205 -3.36 16.94 -0.11
CA ASP A 205 -3.16 15.62 0.45
C ASP A 205 -2.35 15.70 1.76
N VAL A 206 -2.36 14.62 2.56
CA VAL A 206 -1.64 14.55 3.83
C VAL A 206 -1.32 13.11 4.20
N GLN A 207 -0.14 12.88 4.77
CA GLN A 207 0.20 11.65 5.49
C GLN A 207 0.48 11.96 6.95
N CYS A 208 -0.21 11.28 7.88
CA CYS A 208 -0.05 11.47 9.32
C CYS A 208 0.42 10.17 9.98
N VAL A 209 1.54 10.21 10.68
CA VAL A 209 2.19 9.01 11.25
C VAL A 209 2.52 9.21 12.72
N VAL A 210 2.61 8.13 13.49
CA VAL A 210 3.34 8.15 14.75
C VAL A 210 4.83 8.18 14.39
N TYR A 211 5.46 9.35 14.58
CA TYR A 211 6.81 9.59 14.09
C TYR A 211 7.85 8.76 14.85
N ASN A 212 8.70 8.07 14.12
CA ASN A 212 9.81 7.28 14.64
C ASN A 212 11.16 7.59 13.94
N GLY A 213 11.21 8.70 13.21
CA GLY A 213 12.40 9.15 12.49
C GLY A 213 13.48 9.77 13.37
N PRO A 214 14.50 10.37 12.76
CA PRO A 214 15.71 10.83 13.47
C PRO A 214 15.52 12.07 14.34
N ASP A 215 14.50 12.92 14.12
CA ASP A 215 14.25 14.10 14.95
C ASP A 215 13.69 13.70 16.32
N SER A 216 14.60 13.62 17.31
CA SER A 216 14.30 13.10 18.64
C SER A 216 13.26 13.91 19.42
N ASP A 217 13.02 15.16 19.05
CA ASP A 217 12.02 16.03 19.73
C ASP A 217 10.59 15.60 19.41
N TYR A 218 10.41 14.81 18.37
CA TYR A 218 9.09 14.40 17.86
C TYR A 218 8.84 12.90 17.90
N VAL A 219 9.82 12.07 18.27
CA VAL A 219 9.62 10.61 18.37
C VAL A 219 8.45 10.25 19.28
N GLY A 220 7.55 9.41 18.78
CA GLY A 220 6.33 8.97 19.47
C GLY A 220 5.15 9.95 19.38
N LYS A 221 5.34 11.12 18.74
CA LYS A 221 4.24 12.06 18.48
C LYS A 221 3.58 11.78 17.14
N GLU A 222 2.34 12.19 16.99
CA GLU A 222 1.68 12.15 15.70
C GLU A 222 2.03 13.40 14.89
N ILE A 223 2.73 13.19 13.77
CA ILE A 223 3.19 14.24 12.87
C ILE A 223 2.52 14.04 11.52
N CYS A 224 2.03 15.14 10.94
CA CYS A 224 1.44 15.16 9.61
C CYS A 224 2.35 15.87 8.61
N PHE A 225 2.46 15.28 7.44
CA PHE A 225 3.17 15.80 6.26
C PHE A 225 2.13 16.10 5.19
N GLY A 226 1.89 17.39 4.97
CA GLY A 226 0.87 17.87 4.04
C GLY A 226 1.48 18.37 2.73
N SER A 227 0.80 18.07 1.64
CA SER A 227 1.01 18.65 0.32
C SER A 227 -0.02 19.75 0.12
N ASN A 228 0.40 21.01 0.35
CA ASN A 228 -0.51 22.13 0.50
C ASN A 228 -0.53 23.04 -0.74
N GLU A 229 -0.53 22.48 -1.95
CA GLU A 229 -0.49 23.19 -3.24
C GLU A 229 0.77 24.05 -3.44
N THR A 230 1.23 24.77 -2.41
CA THR A 230 2.31 25.77 -2.51
C THR A 230 3.58 25.34 -1.78
N ASN A 231 3.51 24.33 -0.94
CA ASN A 231 4.65 23.88 -0.11
C ASN A 231 4.38 22.51 0.51
N VAL A 232 5.44 21.90 1.00
CA VAL A 232 5.37 20.80 1.96
C VAL A 232 5.14 21.40 3.35
N TRP A 233 4.15 20.90 4.08
CA TRP A 233 3.77 21.34 5.42
C TRP A 233 3.98 20.23 6.43
N ILE A 234 4.68 20.52 7.53
CA ILE A 234 4.92 19.56 8.60
C ILE A 234 4.31 20.12 9.89
N ALA A 235 3.46 19.32 10.56
CA ALA A 235 2.70 19.78 11.73
C ALA A 235 2.67 18.74 12.86
N ASP A 236 2.79 19.20 14.12
CA ASP A 236 2.60 18.40 15.32
C ASP A 236 1.11 18.29 15.65
N LEU A 237 0.52 17.12 15.39
CA LEU A 237 -0.88 16.82 15.70
C LEU A 237 -1.02 15.83 16.87
N ASN A 238 0.00 15.75 17.72
CA ASN A 238 -0.06 14.89 18.91
C ASN A 238 -1.25 15.26 19.82
N THR A 239 -1.65 16.52 19.83
CA THR A 239 -2.90 16.98 20.46
C THR A 239 -3.92 17.35 19.38
N LYS A 240 -5.06 16.63 19.35
CA LYS A 240 -6.18 16.92 18.44
C LYS A 240 -7.01 18.09 18.99
N SER A 241 -6.54 19.32 18.79
CA SER A 241 -7.23 20.55 19.18
C SER A 241 -7.36 21.49 18.00
N GLU A 242 -8.42 22.31 17.99
CA GLU A 242 -8.67 23.32 16.95
C GLU A 242 -7.47 24.27 16.81
N ASP A 243 -7.03 24.49 15.60
CA ASP A 243 -6.02 25.50 15.25
C ASP A 243 -6.24 25.98 13.80
N SER A 244 -6.34 27.28 13.63
CA SER A 244 -6.39 27.94 12.31
C SER A 244 -5.33 29.03 12.19
N SER A 245 -4.35 29.02 13.09
CA SER A 245 -3.30 30.05 13.17
C SER A 245 -1.94 29.57 12.63
N GLY A 246 -1.78 28.27 12.40
CA GLY A 246 -0.50 27.66 12.07
C GLY A 246 0.41 27.41 13.28
N ALA A 247 -0.12 27.51 14.52
CA ALA A 247 0.67 27.28 15.73
C ALA A 247 1.15 25.84 15.89
N LYS A 248 0.55 24.88 15.15
CA LYS A 248 0.98 23.49 15.11
C LYS A 248 2.05 23.20 14.05
N THR A 249 2.34 24.16 13.19
CA THR A 249 3.36 24.01 12.14
C THR A 249 4.76 23.88 12.77
N ILE A 250 5.46 22.83 12.40
CA ILE A 250 6.86 22.59 12.75
C ILE A 250 7.77 23.17 11.67
N GLY A 251 7.49 22.83 10.39
CA GLY A 251 8.30 23.21 9.25
C GLY A 251 7.50 23.42 7.99
N LEU A 252 8.09 24.22 7.08
CA LEU A 252 7.55 24.50 5.75
C LEU A 252 8.67 24.30 4.71
N GLY A 253 8.50 23.33 3.81
CA GLY A 253 9.38 23.12 2.65
C GLY A 253 8.89 23.93 1.46
N SER A 254 9.67 24.93 1.03
CA SER A 254 9.33 25.77 -0.14
C SER A 254 10.29 25.49 -1.28
N TYR A 255 9.78 25.50 -2.52
CA TYR A 255 10.54 25.27 -3.73
C TYR A 255 9.88 26.04 -4.90
N ASP A 256 10.45 25.94 -6.10
CA ASP A 256 9.82 26.44 -7.33
C ASP A 256 8.71 25.46 -7.74
N ASN A 257 7.52 25.63 -7.14
CA ASN A 257 6.38 24.75 -7.26
C ASN A 257 5.33 25.29 -8.23
N TYR A 258 4.56 24.36 -8.77
CA TYR A 258 3.36 24.64 -9.56
C TYR A 258 2.11 24.09 -8.88
N TYR A 259 2.20 22.90 -8.28
CA TYR A 259 1.15 22.32 -7.46
C TYR A 259 1.69 21.18 -6.60
N THR A 260 2.12 21.45 -5.37
CA THR A 260 2.52 20.41 -4.41
C THR A 260 1.31 19.51 -4.15
N HIS A 261 1.32 18.33 -4.79
CA HIS A 261 0.11 17.52 -4.96
C HIS A 261 -0.01 16.43 -3.88
N GLN A 262 0.92 15.50 -3.84
CA GLN A 262 0.89 14.33 -2.95
C GLN A 262 2.32 13.96 -2.56
N GLY A 263 2.49 13.39 -1.40
CA GLY A 263 3.78 12.86 -0.96
C GLY A 263 3.63 11.71 0.01
N TRP A 264 4.71 10.90 0.11
CA TRP A 264 4.77 9.74 0.99
C TRP A 264 6.14 9.63 1.68
N LEU A 265 6.15 9.25 2.97
CA LEU A 265 7.36 9.05 3.76
C LEU A 265 8.02 7.72 3.46
N THR A 266 9.34 7.69 3.50
CA THR A 266 10.09 6.44 3.66
C THR A 266 9.80 5.81 5.03
N GLU A 267 9.94 4.49 5.15
CA GLU A 267 9.60 3.75 6.38
C GLU A 267 10.46 4.17 7.60
N ASP A 268 11.66 4.70 7.36
CA ASP A 268 12.55 5.26 8.40
C ASP A 268 12.25 6.74 8.73
N HIS A 269 11.24 7.33 8.11
CA HIS A 269 10.80 8.73 8.23
C HIS A 269 11.90 9.77 8.00
N LYS A 270 12.90 9.47 7.15
CA LYS A 270 13.97 10.42 6.82
C LYS A 270 13.67 11.24 5.58
N TYR A 271 12.92 10.66 4.66
CA TYR A 271 12.64 11.31 3.39
C TYR A 271 11.14 11.34 3.13
N PHE A 272 10.68 12.46 2.55
CA PHE A 272 9.33 12.63 2.06
C PHE A 272 9.37 12.83 0.54
N ILE A 273 8.77 11.89 -0.21
CA ILE A 273 8.82 11.88 -1.67
C ILE A 273 7.56 12.56 -2.20
N VAL A 274 7.73 13.61 -3.01
CA VAL A 274 6.64 14.51 -3.41
C VAL A 274 6.55 14.64 -4.92
N ASN A 275 5.32 14.69 -5.41
CA ASN A 275 4.94 14.99 -6.79
C ASN A 275 4.39 16.40 -6.92
N ASP A 276 4.71 17.09 -8.02
CA ASP A 276 4.18 18.42 -8.38
C ASP A 276 3.38 18.32 -9.69
N GLU A 277 2.08 18.07 -9.56
CA GLU A 277 1.19 17.66 -10.65
C GLU A 277 1.09 18.63 -11.82
N LEU A 278 1.40 19.91 -11.64
CA LEU A 278 1.15 20.92 -12.68
C LEU A 278 2.43 21.49 -13.31
N ASP A 279 3.60 21.02 -12.97
CA ASP A 279 4.84 21.59 -13.49
C ASP A 279 5.09 21.20 -14.97
N GLU A 280 4.77 19.97 -15.40
CA GLU A 280 4.79 19.59 -16.81
C GLU A 280 3.65 20.28 -17.58
N ASN A 281 2.44 20.33 -17.00
CA ASN A 281 1.30 21.00 -17.62
C ASN A 281 1.56 22.50 -17.84
N SER A 282 2.31 23.12 -16.96
CA SER A 282 2.74 24.53 -17.08
C SER A 282 3.90 24.74 -18.04
N ASN A 283 4.44 23.66 -18.63
CA ASN A 283 5.67 23.65 -19.44
C ASN A 283 6.92 24.16 -18.70
N ALA A 284 6.93 24.03 -17.38
CA ALA A 284 8.10 24.39 -16.56
C ALA A 284 9.16 23.28 -16.66
N TYR A 285 8.71 22.05 -16.72
CA TYR A 285 9.54 20.87 -16.94
C TYR A 285 9.04 20.10 -18.15
N ASN A 286 9.96 19.43 -18.84
CA ASN A 286 9.64 18.65 -20.04
C ASN A 286 9.22 17.24 -19.70
N ASN A 287 9.60 16.75 -18.52
CA ASN A 287 9.37 15.39 -18.05
C ASN A 287 9.00 15.41 -16.57
N THR A 288 8.35 14.36 -16.10
CA THR A 288 7.96 14.16 -14.69
C THR A 288 9.08 14.44 -13.71
N ARG A 289 8.75 15.12 -12.61
CA ARG A 289 9.70 15.57 -11.61
C ARG A 289 9.31 15.08 -10.21
N THR A 290 10.03 14.10 -9.70
CA THR A 290 9.85 13.61 -8.33
C THR A 290 10.85 14.30 -7.40
N LEU A 291 10.37 14.91 -6.32
CA LEU A 291 11.14 15.65 -5.34
C LEU A 291 11.36 14.79 -4.10
N ILE A 292 12.61 14.57 -3.72
CA ILE A 292 12.97 13.82 -2.51
C ILE A 292 13.39 14.83 -1.45
N TRP A 293 12.54 15.01 -0.46
CA TRP A 293 12.81 15.91 0.67
C TRP A 293 13.48 15.16 1.81
N ASN A 294 14.61 15.70 2.28
CA ASN A 294 15.19 15.30 3.55
C ASN A 294 14.41 16.00 4.67
N VAL A 295 13.82 15.18 5.54
CA VAL A 295 13.02 15.61 6.69
C VAL A 295 13.59 15.07 8.01
N GLU A 296 14.89 14.81 8.06
CA GLU A 296 15.59 14.40 9.29
C GLU A 296 15.52 15.48 10.38
N ASP A 297 15.46 16.76 10.00
CA ASP A 297 15.10 17.89 10.84
C ASP A 297 13.72 18.40 10.38
N LEU A 298 12.66 18.09 11.14
CA LEU A 298 11.28 18.44 10.77
C LEU A 298 11.06 19.94 10.70
N SER A 299 11.88 20.74 11.40
CA SER A 299 11.77 22.20 11.40
C SER A 299 12.44 22.85 10.15
N ASN A 300 13.27 22.10 9.43
CA ASN A 300 14.02 22.59 8.29
C ASN A 300 14.04 21.57 7.13
N PRO A 301 12.88 21.21 6.53
CA PRO A 301 12.83 20.31 5.40
C PRO A 301 13.55 20.90 4.19
N VAL A 302 14.42 20.12 3.54
CA VAL A 302 15.22 20.53 2.38
C VAL A 302 15.15 19.48 1.26
N ILE A 303 15.22 19.92 0.00
CA ILE A 303 15.31 18.98 -1.13
C ILE A 303 16.70 18.35 -1.12
N GLU A 304 16.76 17.04 -0.95
CA GLU A 304 17.99 16.24 -1.04
C GLU A 304 18.33 15.93 -2.49
N THR A 305 17.35 15.50 -3.27
CA THR A 305 17.53 15.08 -4.65
C THR A 305 16.25 15.34 -5.45
N THR A 306 16.38 15.55 -6.74
CA THR A 306 15.29 15.60 -7.71
C THR A 306 15.53 14.54 -8.77
N TYR A 307 14.55 13.67 -8.98
CA TYR A 307 14.55 12.72 -10.09
C TYR A 307 13.73 13.28 -11.25
N LEU A 308 14.29 13.25 -12.45
CA LEU A 308 13.56 13.57 -13.69
C LEU A 308 13.28 12.26 -14.43
N GLY A 309 12.02 11.96 -14.60
CA GLY A 309 11.54 10.77 -15.29
C GLY A 309 11.79 10.80 -16.80
N PRO A 310 11.59 9.66 -17.49
CA PRO A 310 11.87 9.56 -18.93
C PRO A 310 10.75 10.09 -19.82
N THR A 311 9.56 10.38 -19.30
CA THR A 311 8.37 10.72 -20.08
C THR A 311 7.85 12.12 -19.78
N PRO A 312 7.18 12.77 -20.74
CA PRO A 312 6.55 14.08 -20.54
C PRO A 312 5.15 14.00 -19.90
N SER A 313 4.77 12.84 -19.40
CA SER A 313 3.52 12.62 -18.68
C SER A 313 3.43 13.48 -17.43
N ILE A 314 2.24 13.65 -16.89
CA ILE A 314 2.03 14.31 -15.59
C ILE A 314 2.22 13.27 -14.48
N ASP A 315 2.95 13.62 -13.42
CA ASP A 315 3.02 12.79 -12.22
C ASP A 315 1.79 13.01 -11.30
N HIS A 316 1.48 12.04 -10.44
CA HIS A 316 0.27 12.11 -9.61
C HIS A 316 0.52 11.50 -8.21
N ASN A 317 0.06 10.28 -7.94
CA ASN A 317 0.17 9.65 -6.63
C ASN A 317 1.39 8.75 -6.52
N ASN A 318 2.00 8.69 -5.33
CA ASN A 318 3.09 7.75 -5.05
C ASN A 318 2.92 7.07 -3.69
N TYR A 319 3.44 5.83 -3.59
CA TYR A 319 3.46 5.02 -2.37
C TYR A 319 4.81 4.33 -2.25
N ILE A 320 5.25 4.02 -1.04
CA ILE A 320 6.60 3.49 -0.79
C ILE A 320 6.52 2.14 -0.06
N ILE A 321 7.34 1.19 -0.53
CA ILE A 321 7.61 -0.08 0.13
C ILE A 321 9.13 -0.29 0.10
N GLY A 322 9.77 -0.38 1.27
CA GLY A 322 11.22 -0.48 1.37
C GLY A 322 11.92 0.62 0.55
N ASP A 323 12.76 0.21 -0.40
CA ASP A 323 13.51 1.12 -1.27
C ASP A 323 12.82 1.42 -2.61
N LYS A 324 11.52 1.14 -2.74
CA LYS A 324 10.78 1.36 -3.99
C LYS A 324 9.65 2.36 -3.82
N VAL A 325 9.58 3.31 -4.74
CA VAL A 325 8.47 4.26 -4.87
C VAL A 325 7.61 3.85 -6.07
N TYR A 326 6.35 3.54 -5.80
CA TYR A 326 5.34 3.16 -6.81
C TYR A 326 4.54 4.40 -7.19
N MET A 327 4.80 4.93 -8.38
CA MET A 327 4.28 6.22 -8.84
C MET A 327 3.24 6.01 -9.94
N SER A 328 2.13 6.71 -9.85
CA SER A 328 1.11 6.78 -10.88
C SER A 328 1.36 8.04 -11.70
N HIS A 329 1.75 7.88 -12.97
CA HIS A 329 2.06 8.98 -13.88
C HIS A 329 1.09 8.96 -15.06
N TYR A 330 -0.11 9.47 -14.85
CA TYR A 330 -1.19 9.54 -15.85
C TYR A 330 -0.96 8.73 -17.13
N THR A 331 -0.56 9.36 -18.25
CA THR A 331 -0.40 8.72 -19.56
C THR A 331 0.79 7.76 -19.67
N SER A 332 1.69 7.72 -18.71
CA SER A 332 2.83 6.78 -18.73
C SER A 332 2.70 5.64 -17.72
N GLY A 333 1.56 5.52 -17.06
CA GLY A 333 1.21 4.36 -16.27
C GLY A 333 1.86 4.31 -14.88
N LEU A 334 2.03 3.11 -14.37
CA LEU A 334 2.74 2.81 -13.14
C LEU A 334 4.25 2.84 -13.39
N ARG A 335 4.98 3.63 -12.59
CA ARG A 335 6.44 3.73 -12.58
C ARG A 335 7.00 3.33 -11.24
N VAL A 336 8.10 2.59 -11.21
CA VAL A 336 8.74 2.15 -9.96
C VAL A 336 10.15 2.72 -9.92
N LEU A 337 10.38 3.62 -8.95
CA LEU A 337 11.66 4.26 -8.71
C LEU A 337 12.41 3.52 -7.60
N ASP A 338 13.64 3.14 -7.84
CA ASP A 338 14.57 2.61 -6.84
C ASP A 338 15.27 3.77 -6.14
N ILE A 339 15.07 3.87 -4.83
CA ILE A 339 15.64 4.89 -3.95
C ILE A 339 16.67 4.32 -2.96
N SER A 340 17.16 3.09 -3.17
CA SER A 340 18.22 2.49 -2.35
C SER A 340 19.47 3.37 -2.29
N ASN A 341 19.72 4.14 -3.34
CA ASN A 341 20.67 5.25 -3.35
C ASN A 341 19.90 6.58 -3.54
N ILE A 342 19.56 7.22 -2.45
CA ILE A 342 18.75 8.45 -2.43
C ILE A 342 19.37 9.61 -3.25
N SER A 343 20.71 9.64 -3.36
CA SER A 343 21.42 10.67 -4.14
C SER A 343 21.42 10.41 -5.65
N SER A 344 21.01 9.22 -6.09
CA SER A 344 20.95 8.82 -7.50
C SER A 344 19.87 7.79 -7.73
N PRO A 345 18.59 8.15 -7.55
CA PRO A 345 17.47 7.24 -7.78
C PRO A 345 17.35 6.86 -9.26
N THR A 346 16.87 5.66 -9.53
CA THR A 346 16.74 5.13 -10.90
C THR A 346 15.40 4.43 -11.10
N GLU A 347 14.79 4.57 -12.28
CA GLU A 347 13.60 3.78 -12.62
C GLU A 347 14.00 2.30 -12.77
N SER A 348 13.37 1.44 -11.99
CA SER A 348 13.66 0.00 -11.96
C SER A 348 12.65 -0.83 -12.74
N ALA A 349 11.38 -0.37 -12.81
CA ALA A 349 10.31 -1.08 -13.48
C ALA A 349 9.20 -0.11 -13.91
N PHE A 350 8.37 -0.52 -14.87
CA PHE A 350 7.15 0.19 -15.23
C PHE A 350 6.12 -0.70 -15.94
N PHE A 351 4.86 -0.27 -15.89
CA PHE A 351 3.76 -0.81 -16.66
C PHE A 351 2.85 0.31 -17.16
N ASP A 352 2.79 0.50 -18.46
CA ASP A 352 1.99 1.54 -19.08
C ASP A 352 0.56 1.06 -19.32
N VAL A 353 -0.42 1.64 -18.61
CA VAL A 353 -1.84 1.30 -18.76
C VAL A 353 -2.52 2.07 -19.89
N TYR A 354 -1.83 3.05 -20.50
CA TYR A 354 -2.37 3.94 -21.53
C TYR A 354 -1.51 3.93 -22.81
N PRO A 355 -1.54 2.84 -23.59
CA PRO A 355 -0.61 2.62 -24.70
C PRO A 355 -0.77 3.57 -25.89
N SER A 356 -1.67 4.56 -25.80
CA SER A 356 -1.94 5.51 -26.89
C SER A 356 -0.83 6.53 -27.05
N ASN A 357 -0.27 7.04 -25.97
CA ASN A 357 0.81 8.03 -25.93
C ASN A 357 1.24 8.33 -24.49
N ASN A 358 2.37 9.05 -24.34
CA ASN A 358 2.90 9.53 -23.06
C ASN A 358 2.84 11.09 -22.97
N ASN A 359 1.86 11.72 -23.60
CA ASN A 359 1.73 13.18 -23.63
C ASN A 359 1.34 13.75 -22.27
N THR A 360 1.61 15.04 -22.06
CA THR A 360 1.16 15.79 -20.90
C THR A 360 -0.36 15.97 -20.96
N SER A 361 -1.10 15.01 -20.37
CA SER A 361 -2.57 15.07 -20.23
C SER A 361 -3.03 14.26 -19.02
N PHE A 362 -4.24 14.55 -18.54
CA PHE A 362 -4.87 13.88 -17.39
C PHE A 362 -5.66 12.63 -17.81
N ASP A 363 -5.06 11.78 -18.65
CA ASP A 363 -5.59 10.50 -19.10
C ASP A 363 -4.73 9.35 -18.53
N GLY A 364 -5.25 8.14 -18.49
CA GLY A 364 -4.50 6.94 -18.06
C GLY A 364 -4.56 6.71 -16.56
N THR A 365 -3.43 6.59 -15.89
CA THR A 365 -3.33 6.13 -14.50
C THR A 365 -3.70 7.21 -13.50
N TRP A 366 -4.70 6.96 -12.63
CA TRP A 366 -5.00 7.82 -11.49
C TRP A 366 -4.18 7.44 -10.25
N SER A 367 -4.25 6.18 -9.84
CA SER A 367 -3.61 5.71 -8.60
C SER A 367 -3.26 4.24 -8.67
N ASN A 368 -2.48 3.79 -7.69
CA ASN A 368 -2.11 2.39 -7.52
C ASN A 368 -2.15 1.99 -6.03
N TYR A 369 -2.23 0.70 -5.76
CA TYR A 369 -2.11 0.13 -4.43
C TYR A 369 -1.11 -1.03 -4.45
N PRO A 370 0.09 -0.86 -3.88
CA PRO A 370 1.16 -1.86 -3.94
C PRO A 370 1.25 -2.76 -2.70
N TYR A 371 0.41 -2.58 -1.67
CA TYR A 371 0.60 -3.17 -0.33
C TYR A 371 -0.06 -4.54 -0.13
N TYR A 372 -0.45 -5.25 -1.19
CA TYR A 372 -0.98 -6.61 -1.02
C TYR A 372 0.12 -7.58 -0.57
N PRO A 373 -0.15 -8.47 0.41
CA PRO A 373 0.76 -9.54 0.80
C PRO A 373 1.19 -10.45 -0.35
N SER A 374 0.38 -10.61 -1.38
CA SER A 374 0.76 -11.33 -2.60
C SER A 374 1.80 -10.59 -3.44
N GLY A 375 2.04 -9.30 -3.16
CA GLY A 375 2.94 -8.43 -3.91
C GLY A 375 2.42 -8.00 -5.29
N VAL A 376 1.19 -8.36 -5.66
CA VAL A 376 0.54 -7.77 -6.84
C VAL A 376 0.22 -6.30 -6.57
N ILE A 377 0.10 -5.54 -7.63
CA ILE A 377 -0.25 -4.12 -7.59
C ILE A 377 -1.57 -3.93 -8.33
N ALA A 378 -2.53 -3.29 -7.69
CA ALA A 378 -3.74 -2.86 -8.36
C ALA A 378 -3.57 -1.42 -8.86
N VAL A 379 -3.94 -1.16 -10.12
CA VAL A 379 -3.77 0.14 -10.78
C VAL A 379 -5.07 0.54 -11.46
N THR A 380 -5.50 1.79 -11.28
CA THR A 380 -6.67 2.34 -11.97
C THR A 380 -6.26 3.13 -13.22
N GLY A 381 -6.81 2.72 -14.38
CA GLY A 381 -6.86 3.54 -15.57
C GLY A 381 -8.19 4.29 -15.61
N ILE A 382 -8.16 5.63 -15.74
CA ILE A 382 -9.32 6.53 -15.61
C ILE A 382 -10.49 6.08 -16.49
N ASP A 383 -10.20 5.85 -17.75
CA ASP A 383 -11.20 5.46 -18.75
C ASP A 383 -11.08 4.00 -19.18
N GLU A 384 -10.02 3.32 -18.83
CA GLU A 384 -9.73 1.92 -19.16
C GLU A 384 -10.44 0.96 -18.19
N GLY A 385 -9.99 0.95 -16.92
CA GLY A 385 -10.49 0.00 -15.95
C GLY A 385 -9.47 -0.33 -14.85
N LEU A 386 -9.61 -1.53 -14.28
CA LEU A 386 -8.75 -2.07 -13.23
C LEU A 386 -7.68 -2.98 -13.85
N PHE A 387 -6.43 -2.67 -13.61
CA PHE A 387 -5.28 -3.53 -13.91
C PHE A 387 -4.77 -4.18 -12.63
N VAL A 388 -4.47 -5.47 -12.71
CA VAL A 388 -3.71 -6.21 -11.69
C VAL A 388 -2.39 -6.60 -12.32
N VAL A 389 -1.30 -6.11 -11.77
CA VAL A 389 0.05 -6.34 -12.32
C VAL A 389 0.96 -6.94 -11.26
N ASN A 390 2.04 -7.62 -11.67
CA ASN A 390 2.97 -8.26 -10.76
C ASN A 390 4.42 -7.96 -11.17
N PRO A 391 5.23 -7.30 -10.33
CA PRO A 391 6.65 -7.14 -10.56
C PRO A 391 7.34 -8.50 -10.73
N LYS A 392 8.22 -8.63 -11.72
CA LYS A 392 9.01 -9.85 -11.93
C LYS A 392 9.94 -10.11 -10.74
N GLY A 393 10.15 -11.38 -10.44
CA GLY A 393 10.92 -11.77 -9.26
C GLY A 393 10.19 -11.56 -7.93
N ASN A 394 8.95 -11.05 -7.98
CA ASN A 394 8.09 -11.00 -6.81
C ASN A 394 7.57 -12.42 -6.52
N VAL A 395 8.12 -13.00 -5.48
CA VAL A 395 7.74 -14.34 -4.97
C VAL A 395 6.80 -14.26 -3.75
N GLN A 396 6.36 -13.04 -3.40
CA GLN A 396 5.48 -12.83 -2.24
C GLN A 396 4.11 -13.50 -2.40
N GLY A 397 3.62 -13.66 -3.64
CA GLY A 397 2.36 -14.36 -3.92
C GLY A 397 2.42 -15.88 -3.76
N GLU A 398 3.61 -16.46 -3.58
CA GLU A 398 3.79 -17.89 -3.46
C GLU A 398 4.05 -18.30 -2.00
N ALA A 399 3.18 -19.16 -1.46
CA ALA A 399 3.46 -19.79 -0.18
C ALA A 399 4.65 -20.76 -0.35
N PRO A 400 5.67 -20.70 0.52
CA PRO A 400 6.83 -21.57 0.36
C PRO A 400 6.46 -23.04 0.52
N THR A 401 6.99 -23.87 -0.38
CA THR A 401 6.95 -25.33 -0.22
C THR A 401 8.04 -25.73 0.75
N VAL A 402 7.66 -26.26 1.90
CA VAL A 402 8.56 -26.59 2.99
C VAL A 402 8.57 -28.10 3.25
N THR A 403 9.75 -28.65 3.40
CA THR A 403 9.99 -30.00 3.87
C THR A 403 10.66 -29.95 5.25
N TYR A 404 10.71 -31.09 5.94
CA TYR A 404 11.44 -31.17 7.19
C TYR A 404 12.15 -32.50 7.31
N GLU A 405 13.26 -32.46 8.04
CA GLU A 405 13.99 -33.64 8.49
C GLU A 405 14.10 -33.59 10.02
N VAL A 406 14.07 -34.77 10.65
CA VAL A 406 14.29 -34.91 12.07
C VAL A 406 15.63 -35.63 12.27
N PRO A 407 16.74 -34.85 12.16
CA PRO A 407 18.05 -35.47 11.98
C PRO A 407 18.62 -36.05 13.29
N THR A 408 18.28 -35.44 14.44
CA THR A 408 18.87 -35.78 15.72
C THR A 408 17.89 -35.59 16.88
N GLU A 409 18.31 -36.01 18.07
CA GLU A 409 17.56 -35.80 19.30
C GLU A 409 17.39 -34.30 19.58
N GLY A 410 16.14 -33.92 19.84
CA GLY A 410 15.79 -32.54 20.25
C GLY A 410 16.00 -31.47 19.18
N SER A 411 16.04 -31.83 17.90
CA SER A 411 16.10 -30.83 16.81
C SER A 411 15.25 -31.20 15.60
N VAL A 412 14.87 -30.17 14.83
CA VAL A 412 14.15 -30.27 13.57
C VAL A 412 14.81 -29.34 12.55
N THR A 413 15.14 -29.87 11.37
CA THR A 413 15.60 -29.07 10.25
C THR A 413 14.46 -28.89 9.28
N LEU A 414 14.13 -27.62 8.97
CA LEU A 414 13.21 -27.20 7.94
C LEU A 414 14.01 -26.83 6.71
N ALA A 415 13.59 -27.28 5.54
CA ALA A 415 14.23 -26.96 4.27
C ALA A 415 13.18 -26.52 3.24
N TRP A 416 13.58 -25.69 2.29
CA TRP A 416 12.72 -25.16 1.22
C TRP A 416 13.49 -25.01 -0.07
N GLU A 417 12.77 -24.87 -1.17
CA GLU A 417 13.41 -24.57 -2.47
C GLU A 417 13.97 -23.13 -2.46
N LEU A 418 15.07 -22.93 -3.17
CA LEU A 418 15.66 -21.58 -3.33
C LEU A 418 14.69 -20.70 -4.12
N ILE A 419 14.17 -19.67 -3.49
CA ILE A 419 13.18 -18.75 -4.06
C ILE A 419 13.65 -17.30 -3.84
N GLY A 420 13.47 -16.45 -4.85
CA GLY A 420 13.74 -15.02 -4.76
C GLY A 420 15.17 -14.63 -5.12
N ASP A 421 15.61 -13.51 -4.60
CA ASP A 421 16.91 -12.89 -4.83
C ASP A 421 17.52 -12.34 -3.52
N SER A 422 18.52 -11.49 -3.62
CA SER A 422 19.23 -10.92 -2.45
C SER A 422 18.37 -10.01 -1.56
N THR A 423 17.15 -9.67 -1.97
CA THR A 423 16.20 -8.88 -1.18
C THR A 423 15.20 -9.75 -0.42
N THR A 424 15.32 -11.09 -0.59
CA THR A 424 14.38 -12.08 -0.05
C THR A 424 14.93 -12.73 1.21
N ARG A 425 14.06 -12.99 2.18
CA ARG A 425 14.35 -13.84 3.35
C ARG A 425 13.19 -14.77 3.64
N MET A 426 13.47 -15.90 4.30
CA MET A 426 12.47 -16.83 4.81
C MET A 426 12.23 -16.55 6.29
N ASN A 427 11.03 -16.14 6.66
CA ASN A 427 10.61 -15.98 8.05
C ASN A 427 9.98 -17.26 8.58
N ILE A 428 10.39 -17.68 9.77
CA ILE A 428 10.01 -18.95 10.39
C ILE A 428 9.28 -18.66 11.69
N TYR A 429 8.12 -19.26 11.84
CA TYR A 429 7.26 -19.13 13.01
C TYR A 429 7.03 -20.51 13.64
N ARG A 430 7.00 -20.58 14.98
CA ARG A 430 6.80 -21.83 15.71
C ARG A 430 5.83 -21.63 16.87
N ASP A 431 4.97 -22.63 17.06
CA ASP A 431 4.10 -22.72 18.23
C ASP A 431 3.99 -24.17 18.69
N ILE A 432 3.38 -24.37 19.88
CA ILE A 432 2.99 -25.69 20.41
C ILE A 432 1.49 -25.92 20.23
N GLU A 433 0.75 -24.96 19.74
CA GLU A 433 -0.69 -25.04 19.44
C GLU A 433 -0.94 -25.28 17.95
N GLU A 434 -1.77 -26.30 17.64
CA GLU A 434 -2.16 -26.62 16.27
C GLU A 434 -3.08 -25.51 15.71
N GLY A 435 -2.83 -25.09 14.47
CA GLY A 435 -3.63 -24.05 13.82
C GLY A 435 -3.29 -22.63 14.25
N PHE A 436 -2.12 -22.41 14.89
CA PHE A 436 -1.73 -21.08 15.36
C PHE A 436 -1.71 -20.02 14.25
N SER A 437 -1.95 -18.76 14.62
CA SER A 437 -1.80 -17.61 13.74
C SER A 437 -0.41 -17.02 13.92
N PRO A 438 0.43 -16.95 12.86
CA PRO A 438 1.76 -16.36 12.94
C PRO A 438 1.72 -14.86 13.29
N GLY A 439 2.68 -14.45 14.12
CA GLY A 439 2.85 -13.06 14.58
C GLY A 439 4.15 -12.88 15.35
N SER A 440 4.38 -11.70 15.89
CA SER A 440 5.62 -11.40 16.63
C SER A 440 5.85 -12.27 17.87
N SER A 441 4.78 -12.80 18.48
CA SER A 441 4.86 -13.67 19.67
C SER A 441 5.40 -15.07 19.39
N ASN A 442 5.27 -15.55 18.18
CA ASN A 442 5.72 -16.89 17.76
C ASN A 442 6.73 -16.86 16.60
N PHE A 443 7.24 -15.67 16.28
CA PHE A 443 8.38 -15.50 15.37
C PHE A 443 9.63 -16.15 15.96
N LEU A 444 10.28 -17.02 15.17
CA LEU A 444 11.43 -17.79 15.61
C LEU A 444 12.74 -17.27 15.01
N ALA A 445 12.78 -17.12 13.69
CA ALA A 445 14.00 -16.74 12.97
C ALA A 445 13.71 -16.24 11.56
N SER A 446 14.69 -15.55 10.97
CA SER A 446 14.76 -15.29 9.54
C SER A 446 16.03 -15.88 8.95
N VAL A 447 15.95 -16.37 7.72
CA VAL A 447 17.09 -16.86 6.92
C VAL A 447 17.14 -16.08 5.62
N ASP A 448 18.21 -15.31 5.44
CA ASP A 448 18.41 -14.51 4.24
C ASP A 448 18.79 -15.36 3.02
N TYR A 449 18.41 -14.93 1.83
CA TYR A 449 18.87 -15.52 0.57
C TYR A 449 20.41 -15.56 0.52
N PRO A 450 21.05 -16.62 0.00
CA PRO A 450 20.48 -17.82 -0.60
C PRO A 450 20.28 -19.02 0.37
N GLY A 451 19.99 -18.75 1.63
CA GLY A 451 19.76 -19.82 2.61
C GLY A 451 18.50 -20.63 2.29
N ILE A 452 18.60 -21.95 2.38
CA ILE A 452 17.52 -22.90 2.04
C ILE A 452 17.12 -23.83 3.18
N GLU A 453 17.70 -23.63 4.38
CA GLU A 453 17.39 -24.47 5.54
C GLU A 453 17.56 -23.70 6.85
N PHE A 454 16.86 -24.20 7.88
CA PHE A 454 16.97 -23.71 9.25
C PHE A 454 16.83 -24.89 10.21
N THR A 455 17.73 -24.99 11.20
CA THR A 455 17.66 -26.02 12.25
C THR A 455 17.22 -25.41 13.57
N ASP A 456 16.07 -25.83 14.05
CA ASP A 456 15.56 -25.53 15.38
C ASP A 456 16.06 -26.58 16.35
N SER A 457 16.67 -26.14 17.46
CA SER A 457 17.38 -27.00 18.40
C SER A 457 16.86 -26.82 19.84
N ASN A 458 17.26 -27.73 20.75
CA ASN A 458 16.85 -27.74 22.15
C ASN A 458 15.34 -27.94 22.34
N LEU A 459 14.74 -28.74 21.48
CA LEU A 459 13.32 -29.03 21.50
C LEU A 459 13.02 -30.20 22.48
N ASP A 460 11.88 -30.14 23.14
CA ASP A 460 11.37 -31.22 23.95
C ASP A 460 10.78 -32.32 23.06
N SER A 461 11.43 -33.51 23.10
CA SER A 461 10.98 -34.65 22.31
C SER A 461 9.65 -35.27 22.79
N SER A 462 9.04 -34.74 23.85
CA SER A 462 7.76 -35.24 24.37
C SER A 462 6.53 -34.56 23.76
N ILE A 463 6.70 -33.35 23.12
CA ILE A 463 5.61 -32.55 22.58
C ILE A 463 5.70 -32.39 21.07
N PHE A 464 4.61 -31.99 20.45
CA PHE A 464 4.57 -31.55 19.05
C PHE A 464 4.88 -30.08 18.95
N TYR A 465 5.55 -29.71 17.87
CA TYR A 465 5.77 -28.33 17.43
C TYR A 465 5.09 -28.12 16.07
N TYR A 466 4.59 -26.92 15.86
CA TYR A 466 3.91 -26.51 14.65
C TYR A 466 4.67 -25.35 14.05
N TYR A 467 4.98 -25.43 12.74
CA TYR A 467 5.75 -24.43 12.03
C TYR A 467 4.95 -23.88 10.85
N LYS A 468 5.08 -22.59 10.61
CA LYS A 468 4.65 -21.91 9.38
C LYS A 468 5.78 -21.02 8.92
N LEU A 469 6.03 -20.99 7.61
CA LEU A 469 7.05 -20.17 6.99
C LEU A 469 6.39 -19.19 6.01
N ALA A 470 7.00 -18.02 5.85
CA ALA A 470 6.60 -17.06 4.83
C ALA A 470 7.82 -16.41 4.20
N ILE A 471 7.74 -16.13 2.91
CA ILE A 471 8.75 -15.38 2.18
C ILE A 471 8.52 -13.91 2.48
N GLU A 472 9.58 -13.19 2.83
CA GLU A 472 9.58 -11.73 2.93
C GLU A 472 10.47 -11.17 1.84
N THR A 473 9.98 -10.22 1.06
CA THR A 473 10.74 -9.51 0.02
C THR A 473 10.56 -8.01 0.25
N ASN A 474 11.64 -7.26 0.31
CA ASN A 474 11.62 -5.81 0.54
C ASN A 474 10.78 -5.37 1.77
N GLY A 475 10.83 -6.14 2.87
CA GLY A 475 10.06 -5.85 4.08
C GLY A 475 8.59 -6.28 4.04
N GLN A 476 8.09 -6.78 2.92
CA GLN A 476 6.72 -7.28 2.79
C GLN A 476 6.68 -8.80 2.95
N LEU A 477 5.76 -9.26 3.79
CA LEU A 477 5.57 -10.67 4.09
C LEU A 477 4.52 -11.28 3.17
N GLY A 478 4.89 -12.36 2.46
CA GLY A 478 3.99 -13.15 1.61
C GLY A 478 3.10 -14.13 2.40
N PRO A 479 2.33 -14.96 1.70
CA PRO A 479 1.47 -15.97 2.33
C PRO A 479 2.29 -17.01 3.10
N TYR A 480 1.66 -17.55 4.15
CA TYR A 480 2.29 -18.60 4.95
C TYR A 480 2.19 -19.96 4.27
N SER A 481 3.21 -20.79 4.47
CA SER A 481 3.18 -22.20 4.09
C SER A 481 2.02 -22.94 4.76
N THR A 482 1.70 -24.14 4.26
CA THR A 482 0.92 -25.11 5.03
C THR A 482 1.62 -25.37 6.36
N GLU A 483 0.84 -25.60 7.42
CA GLU A 483 1.37 -25.87 8.74
C GLU A 483 2.09 -27.23 8.77
N ILE A 484 3.31 -27.24 9.33
CA ILE A 484 4.12 -28.43 9.51
C ILE A 484 4.03 -28.86 10.96
N LYS A 485 3.47 -30.03 11.20
CA LYS A 485 3.39 -30.65 12.50
C LYS A 485 4.52 -31.68 12.66
N VAL A 486 5.40 -31.48 13.62
CA VAL A 486 6.56 -32.36 13.84
C VAL A 486 6.82 -32.57 15.34
N LYS A 487 7.30 -33.75 15.67
CA LYS A 487 7.75 -34.10 17.01
C LYS A 487 9.20 -34.58 16.93
N PRO A 488 10.15 -33.95 17.65
CA PRO A 488 11.55 -34.40 17.67
C PRO A 488 11.66 -35.83 18.13
N ILE A 489 12.67 -36.53 17.62
CA ILE A 489 12.92 -37.92 18.07
C ILE A 489 13.62 -37.95 19.42
N VAL A 490 13.38 -39.02 20.17
CA VAL A 490 14.13 -39.34 21.41
C VAL A 490 15.33 -40.20 21.03
N ALA A 491 16.50 -39.92 21.58
CA ALA A 491 17.65 -40.79 21.38
C ALA A 491 17.31 -42.24 21.78
N PRO A 492 17.73 -43.23 20.97
CA PRO A 492 17.60 -44.59 21.40
C PRO A 492 18.35 -44.78 22.73
N ASN A 493 17.65 -45.31 23.74
CA ASN A 493 18.25 -45.61 25.04
C ASN A 493 19.59 -46.35 24.82
N GLN A 494 20.70 -45.70 25.17
CA GLN A 494 21.95 -46.41 25.27
C GLN A 494 21.76 -47.47 26.36
N ALA A 495 21.94 -48.72 26.01
CA ALA A 495 21.94 -49.78 26.98
C ALA A 495 22.93 -49.44 28.11
N PRO A 496 22.55 -49.57 29.38
CA PRO A 496 23.46 -49.25 30.47
C PRO A 496 24.75 -50.08 30.32
N THR A 497 25.88 -49.42 30.24
CA THR A 497 27.19 -50.06 30.34
C THR A 497 27.29 -50.69 31.71
N ILE A 498 27.23 -52.02 31.75
CA ILE A 498 27.50 -52.74 32.97
C ILE A 498 29.03 -52.68 33.14
N ASP A 499 29.49 -51.86 34.08
CA ASP A 499 30.85 -51.99 34.59
C ASP A 499 30.97 -53.37 35.31
N VAL A 500 31.62 -54.29 34.64
CA VAL A 500 32.04 -55.55 35.26
C VAL A 500 33.28 -55.21 36.08
N PRO A 501 33.25 -55.37 37.42
CA PRO A 501 34.45 -55.19 38.24
C PRO A 501 35.50 -56.16 37.77
N ALA A 502 36.73 -55.70 37.58
CA ALA A 502 37.87 -56.54 37.30
C ALA A 502 38.06 -57.49 38.50
N ASP A 503 38.05 -58.76 38.21
CA ASP A 503 38.38 -59.80 39.22
C ASP A 503 39.73 -59.49 39.87
N VAL A 504 39.72 -59.36 41.20
CA VAL A 504 40.92 -59.25 42.00
C VAL A 504 41.38 -60.66 42.27
N GLU A 505 42.56 -61.07 41.74
CA GLU A 505 43.31 -62.24 42.21
C GLU A 505 43.95 -61.95 43.56
#